data_2dda8dba3332291ab86df192a73f6ce7
#
_entry.id   2dda8dba3332291ab86df192a73f6ce7
#
_cell.length_a   1.000
_cell.length_b   1.000
_cell.length_c   1.000
_cell.angle_alpha   90.00
_cell.angle_beta   90.00
_cell.angle_gamma   90.00
#
_symmetry.space_group_name_H-M   'P 1'
#
loop_
_entity.id
_entity.type
_entity.pdbx_description
1 polymer ?
#
loop_
_entity_poly.entity_id
_entity_poly.type
_entity_poly.pdbx_seq_one_letter_code
_entity_poly.pdbx_strand_id
1 'polypeptide(L)' 'DRDSQVHHVLTSVYEALKEKGYDPVNQIVGYILSEDPTYITNHNGARTLICKIDRDELLQILVKRYLDI' A
#
# COMPACT_ATOMS: atom_id res chain seq x y z
N ASP A 1 4.13 -11.34 11.87
CA ASP A 1 3.52 -12.16 10.84
C ASP A 1 3.22 -11.33 9.59
N ARG A 2 2.78 -11.98 8.53
CA ARG A 2 2.62 -11.31 7.23
C ARG A 2 1.53 -10.25 7.25
N ASP A 3 0.44 -10.53 7.95
CA ASP A 3 -0.66 -9.57 8.06
C ASP A 3 -0.19 -8.29 8.75
N SER A 4 0.56 -8.42 9.83
CA SER A 4 1.10 -7.28 10.56
C SER A 4 2.08 -6.49 9.70
N GLN A 5 2.89 -7.16 8.89
CA GLN A 5 3.82 -6.49 7.99
C GLN A 5 3.07 -5.67 6.94
N VAL A 6 2.02 -6.25 6.37
CA VAL A 6 1.21 -5.54 5.37
C VAL A 6 0.55 -4.32 6.01
N HIS A 7 0.01 -4.48 7.21
CA HIS A 7 -0.61 -3.35 7.92
C HIS A 7 0.40 -2.23 8.14
N HIS A 8 1.61 -2.57 8.58
CA HIS A 8 2.65 -1.58 8.80
C HIS A 8 3.04 -0.86 7.51
N VAL A 9 3.23 -1.62 6.43
CA VAL A 9 3.61 -1.04 5.13
C VAL A 9 2.51 -0.11 4.62
N LEU A 10 1.26 -0.56 4.64
CA LEU A 10 0.15 0.27 4.15
C LEU A 10 -0.03 1.53 5.00
N THR A 11 0.13 1.42 6.30
CA THR A 11 0.04 2.59 7.18
C THR A 11 1.14 3.59 6.86
N SER A 12 2.36 3.12 6.67
CA SER A 12 3.49 3.98 6.34
C SER A 12 3.29 4.67 4.99
N VAL A 13 2.81 3.93 4.01
CA VAL A 13 2.54 4.47 2.68
C VAL A 13 1.41 5.51 2.73
N TYR A 14 0.35 5.19 3.47
CA TYR A 14 -0.76 6.12 3.67
C TYR A 14 -0.25 7.45 4.24
N GLU A 15 0.56 7.38 5.29
CA GLU A 15 1.09 8.58 5.95
C GLU A 15 1.97 9.39 4.99
N ALA A 16 2.82 8.72 4.23
CA ALA A 16 3.71 9.40 3.31
C ALA A 16 2.93 10.11 2.20
N LEU A 17 1.92 9.46 1.65
CA LEU A 17 1.09 10.06 0.62
C LEU A 17 0.32 11.26 1.15
N LYS A 18 -0.23 11.12 2.36
CA LYS A 18 -0.97 12.21 2.99
C LYS A 18 -0.08 13.42 3.25
N GLU A 19 1.14 13.19 3.74
CA GLU A 19 2.08 14.27 4.00
C GLU A 19 2.42 15.06 2.74
N LYS A 20 2.46 14.38 1.60
CA LYS A 20 2.78 15.03 0.33
C LYS A 20 1.54 15.61 -0.36
N GLY A 21 0.38 15.54 0.28
CA GLY A 21 -0.83 16.15 -0.26
C GLY A 21 -1.58 15.33 -1.29
N TYR A 22 -1.25 14.04 -1.43
CA TYR A 22 -1.98 13.15 -2.32
C TYR A 22 -3.22 12.59 -1.63
N ASP A 23 -4.14 12.05 -2.44
CA ASP A 23 -5.24 11.24 -1.94
C ASP A 23 -4.70 9.83 -1.73
N PRO A 24 -4.47 9.39 -0.48
CA PRO A 24 -3.79 8.11 -0.27
C PRO A 24 -4.54 6.91 -0.82
N VAL A 25 -5.85 6.89 -0.66
CA VAL A 25 -6.65 5.75 -1.13
C VAL A 25 -6.59 5.65 -2.64
N ASN A 26 -6.79 6.77 -3.34
CA ASN A 26 -6.72 6.78 -4.80
C ASN A 26 -5.37 6.32 -5.32
N GLN A 27 -4.29 6.79 -4.69
CA GLN A 27 -2.94 6.42 -5.13
C GLN A 27 -2.66 4.93 -4.89
N ILE A 28 -3.07 4.40 -3.75
CA ILE A 28 -2.87 2.99 -3.46
C ILE A 28 -3.70 2.13 -4.42
N VAL A 29 -4.95 2.50 -4.67
CA VAL A 29 -5.81 1.77 -5.62
C VAL A 29 -5.20 1.82 -7.02
N GLY A 30 -4.73 3.00 -7.45
CA GLY A 30 -4.08 3.14 -8.75
C GLY A 30 -2.85 2.26 -8.88
N TYR A 31 -2.06 2.18 -7.82
CA TYR A 31 -0.90 1.29 -7.79
C TYR A 31 -1.31 -0.17 -7.98
N ILE A 32 -2.34 -0.62 -7.25
CA ILE A 32 -2.79 -2.00 -7.32
C ILE A 32 -3.29 -2.34 -8.73
N LEU A 33 -4.04 -1.43 -9.33
CA LEU A 33 -4.64 -1.69 -10.64
C LEU A 33 -3.65 -1.61 -11.79
N SER A 34 -2.71 -0.67 -11.73
CA SER A 34 -1.82 -0.39 -12.85
C SER A 34 -0.49 -1.11 -12.79
N GLU A 35 -0.12 -1.62 -11.62
CA GLU A 35 1.20 -2.20 -11.36
C GLU A 35 2.33 -1.18 -11.50
N ASP A 36 1.99 0.10 -11.51
CA ASP A 36 2.96 1.17 -11.71
C ASP A 36 3.40 1.74 -10.37
N PRO A 37 4.64 1.49 -9.93
CA PRO A 37 5.10 1.97 -8.62
C PRO A 37 5.17 3.48 -8.52
N THR A 38 5.10 4.21 -9.63
CA THR A 38 5.13 5.67 -9.57
C THR A 38 3.84 6.27 -9.01
N TYR A 39 2.78 5.48 -8.87
CA TYR A 39 1.60 5.93 -8.12
C TYR A 39 1.91 6.23 -6.67
N ILE A 40 3.00 5.63 -6.14
CA ILE A 40 3.37 5.80 -4.73
C ILE A 40 4.56 6.74 -4.64
N THR A 41 4.41 7.81 -3.85
CA THR A 41 5.52 8.75 -3.62
C THR A 41 6.74 8.02 -3.05
N ASN A 42 7.92 8.52 -3.37
CA ASN A 42 9.14 7.97 -2.77
C ASN A 42 9.46 8.63 -1.42
N HIS A 43 8.61 9.53 -0.96
CA HIS A 43 8.76 10.18 0.33
C HIS A 43 8.81 9.15 1.46
N ASN A 44 9.79 9.29 2.33
CA ASN A 44 10.01 8.37 3.46
C ASN A 44 10.15 6.90 3.03
N GLY A 45 10.59 6.67 1.79
CA GLY A 45 10.81 5.32 1.29
C GLY A 45 9.53 4.54 1.02
N ALA A 46 8.39 5.22 0.90
CA ALA A 46 7.10 4.56 0.75
C ALA A 46 7.04 3.66 -0.49
N ARG A 47 7.57 4.13 -1.62
CA ARG A 47 7.57 3.33 -2.85
C ARG A 47 8.36 2.03 -2.67
N THR A 48 9.52 2.11 -2.05
CA THR A 48 10.33 0.95 -1.76
C THR A 48 9.60 -0.02 -0.84
N LEU A 49 8.92 0.51 0.17
CA LEU A 49 8.18 -0.33 1.12
C LEU A 49 7.07 -1.12 0.44
N ILE A 50 6.24 -0.44 -0.35
CA ILE A 50 5.09 -1.12 -0.93
C ILE A 50 5.52 -2.15 -1.98
N CYS A 51 6.63 -1.90 -2.66
CA CYS A 51 7.14 -2.82 -3.66
C CYS A 51 7.70 -4.12 -3.06
N LYS A 52 7.93 -4.16 -1.75
CA LYS A 52 8.38 -5.38 -1.08
C LYS A 52 7.27 -6.40 -0.92
N ILE A 53 6.02 -6.00 -1.11
CA ILE A 53 4.88 -6.90 -0.96
C ILE A 53 4.35 -7.23 -2.35
N ASP A 54 4.19 -8.53 -2.61
CA ASP A 54 3.56 -9.01 -3.82
C ASP A 54 2.11 -8.51 -3.84
N ARG A 55 1.69 -7.91 -4.96
CA ARG A 55 0.35 -7.33 -5.05
C ARG A 55 -0.75 -8.37 -4.88
N ASP A 56 -0.51 -9.59 -5.36
CA ASP A 56 -1.44 -10.69 -5.17
C ASP A 56 -1.65 -10.97 -3.68
N GLU A 57 -0.56 -11.03 -2.93
CA GLU A 57 -0.60 -11.25 -1.50
C GLU A 57 -1.28 -10.09 -0.79
N LEU A 58 -0.97 -8.88 -1.21
CA LEU A 58 -1.57 -7.67 -0.67
C LEU A 58 -3.10 -7.71 -0.82
N LEU A 59 -3.57 -8.04 -2.02
CA LEU A 59 -5.00 -8.11 -2.30
C LEU A 59 -5.69 -9.19 -1.48
N GLN A 60 -5.06 -10.36 -1.34
CA GLN A 60 -5.64 -11.42 -0.55
C GLN A 60 -5.82 -11.01 0.91
N ILE A 61 -4.83 -10.35 1.46
CA ILE A 61 -4.89 -9.90 2.85
C ILE A 61 -5.99 -8.84 3.01
N LEU A 62 -6.07 -7.89 2.08
CA LEU A 62 -7.08 -6.84 2.15
C LEU A 62 -8.49 -7.42 2.08
N VAL A 63 -8.71 -8.37 1.17
CA VAL A 63 -10.03 -9.00 1.03
C VAL A 63 -10.39 -9.77 2.28
N LYS A 64 -9.46 -10.57 2.79
CA LYS A 64 -9.72 -11.34 4.01
C LYS A 64 -10.04 -10.44 5.19
N ARG A 65 -9.28 -9.36 5.35
CA ARG A 65 -9.52 -8.44 6.46
C ARG A 65 -10.89 -7.76 6.33
N TYR A 66 -11.26 -7.37 5.13
CA TYR A 66 -12.56 -6.75 4.94
C TYR A 66 -13.70 -7.71 5.22
N LEU A 67 -13.53 -8.98 4.83
CA LEU A 67 -14.51 -10.03 5.09
C LEU A 67 -14.41 -10.59 6.51
N ASP A 68 -13.36 -10.23 7.22
CA ASP A 68 -13.15 -10.64 8.61
C ASP A 68 -12.99 -12.16 8.75
N ILE A 69 -12.17 -12.73 7.87
CA ILE A 69 -11.91 -14.18 7.89
C ILE A 69 -10.43 -14.53 7.94
#